data_55676ebad50538691f98b7e3b5a08fc1
#
_entry.id   55676ebad50538691f98b7e3b5a08fc1
#
_cell.length_a   1.000
_cell.length_b   1.000
_cell.length_c   1.000
_cell.angle_alpha   90.00
_cell.angle_beta   90.00
_cell.angle_gamma   90.00
#
_symmetry.space_group_name_H-M   'P 1'
#
loop_
_entity.id
_entity.type
_entity.pdbx_description
1 polymer ?
#
loop_
_entity_poly.entity_id
_entity_poly.type
_entity_poly.pdbx_seq_one_letter_code
_entity_poly.pdbx_strand_id
1 'polypeptide(L)'
;MKQALLLDDNIAQLTVRELVLRQAQVETHVATKAQSALALLRSDPGKAKIGVVITDHLMPDMDGVEFVRQLRTFNRDIPVVVISGLPDADTEYAGLNVIFRVKPCEPEDLISLVKIALNCRASA
;
A
#
# COMPACT_ATOMS: atom_id res chain seq x y z
N MET A 1 12.75 11.49 4.10
CA MET A 1 11.40 11.23 3.54
C MET A 1 11.03 9.77 3.76
N LYS A 2 9.76 9.52 4.06
CA LYS A 2 9.31 8.16 4.25
C LYS A 2 9.13 7.43 2.91
N GLN A 3 9.17 6.12 2.98
CA GLN A 3 9.09 5.25 1.80
C GLN A 3 7.68 4.73 1.59
N ALA A 4 7.40 4.27 0.36
CA ALA A 4 6.18 3.56 0.02
C ALA A 4 6.44 2.05 0.08
N LEU A 5 5.58 1.31 0.75
CA LEU A 5 5.63 -0.14 0.75
C LEU A 5 4.67 -0.67 -0.31
N LEU A 6 5.21 -1.42 -1.24
CA LEU A 6 4.43 -2.06 -2.31
C LEU A 6 4.24 -3.53 -2.00
N LEU A 7 2.99 -3.97 -1.90
CA LEU A 7 2.64 -5.36 -1.63
C LEU A 7 1.83 -5.92 -2.78
N ASP A 8 2.35 -6.96 -3.43
CA ASP A 8 1.67 -7.64 -4.53
C ASP A 8 2.37 -8.98 -4.77
N ASP A 9 1.61 -10.04 -4.94
CA ASP A 9 2.17 -11.35 -5.29
C ASP A 9 2.55 -11.43 -6.77
N ASN A 10 2.04 -10.55 -7.60
CA ASN A 10 2.38 -10.48 -9.02
C ASN A 10 3.63 -9.63 -9.21
N ILE A 11 4.75 -10.29 -9.49
CA ILE A 11 6.05 -9.63 -9.59
C ILE A 11 6.09 -8.62 -10.73
N ALA A 12 5.42 -8.90 -11.84
CA ALA A 12 5.39 -7.98 -12.98
C ALA A 12 4.70 -6.65 -12.61
N GLN A 13 3.55 -6.71 -11.93
CA GLN A 13 2.86 -5.51 -11.46
C GLN A 13 3.70 -4.76 -10.43
N LEU A 14 4.32 -5.50 -9.52
CA LEU A 14 5.15 -4.93 -8.47
C LEU A 14 6.33 -4.16 -9.08
N THR A 15 6.99 -4.76 -10.07
CA THR A 15 8.12 -4.14 -10.76
C THR A 15 7.71 -2.85 -11.46
N VAL A 16 6.58 -2.87 -12.15
CA VAL A 16 6.08 -1.67 -12.85
C VAL A 16 5.77 -0.55 -11.87
N ARG A 17 5.08 -0.87 -10.78
CA ARG A 17 4.73 0.14 -9.76
C ARG A 17 5.98 0.71 -9.09
N GLU A 18 6.95 -0.14 -8.81
CA GLU A 18 8.22 0.30 -8.24
C GLU A 18 8.92 1.27 -9.18
N LEU A 19 9.01 0.91 -10.46
CA LEU A 19 9.65 1.77 -11.45
C LEU A 19 8.96 3.12 -11.56
N VAL A 20 7.63 3.12 -11.62
CA VAL A 20 6.84 4.35 -11.72
C VAL A 20 7.12 5.27 -10.53
N LEU A 21 7.12 4.74 -9.32
CA LEU A 21 7.33 5.55 -8.12
C LEU A 21 8.78 6.02 -8.00
N ARG A 22 9.74 5.18 -8.36
CA ARG A 22 11.16 5.59 -8.35
C ARG A 22 11.44 6.72 -9.34
N GLN A 23 10.83 6.68 -10.51
CA GLN A 23 10.97 7.76 -11.49
C GLN A 23 10.37 9.05 -10.97
N ALA A 24 9.42 8.98 -10.06
CA ALA A 24 8.84 10.14 -9.40
C ALA A 24 9.59 10.52 -8.11
N GLN A 25 10.76 9.93 -7.89
CA GLN A 25 11.64 10.19 -6.74
C GLN A 25 11.02 9.75 -5.41
N VAL A 26 10.22 8.69 -5.43
CA VAL A 26 9.68 8.06 -4.23
C VAL A 26 10.49 6.80 -3.95
N GLU A 27 11.08 6.72 -2.77
CA GLU A 27 11.76 5.50 -2.34
C GLU A 27 10.72 4.42 -2.03
N THR A 28 11.02 3.19 -2.45
CA THR A 28 10.09 2.07 -2.32
C THR A 28 10.72 0.91 -1.58
N HIS A 29 9.86 0.15 -0.93
CA HIS A 29 10.18 -1.15 -0.37
C HIS A 29 9.14 -2.12 -0.90
N VAL A 30 9.54 -3.31 -1.33
CA VAL A 30 8.62 -4.26 -1.96
C VAL A 30 8.47 -5.51 -1.11
N ALA A 31 7.26 -6.08 -1.13
CA ALA A 31 6.97 -7.34 -0.48
C ALA A 31 6.03 -8.14 -1.38
N THR A 32 6.26 -9.45 -1.48
CA THR A 32 5.42 -10.34 -2.28
C THR A 32 4.45 -11.13 -1.42
N LYS A 33 4.57 -11.05 -0.10
CA LYS A 33 3.70 -11.75 0.84
C LYS A 33 3.21 -10.81 1.92
N ALA A 34 1.93 -10.93 2.26
CA ALA A 34 1.31 -10.09 3.27
C ALA A 34 1.98 -10.25 4.64
N GLN A 35 2.39 -11.46 5.01
CA GLN A 35 3.08 -11.68 6.29
C GLN A 35 4.40 -10.93 6.37
N SER A 36 5.16 -10.90 5.28
CA SER A 36 6.42 -10.15 5.22
C SER A 36 6.17 -8.66 5.39
N ALA A 37 5.12 -8.15 4.73
CA ALA A 37 4.75 -6.74 4.84
C ALA A 37 4.33 -6.40 6.27
N LEU A 38 3.53 -7.25 6.91
CA LEU A 38 3.11 -7.02 8.29
C LEU A 38 4.29 -7.05 9.26
N ALA A 39 5.22 -7.98 9.07
CA ALA A 39 6.41 -8.06 9.90
C ALA A 39 7.25 -6.78 9.79
N LEU A 40 7.44 -6.27 8.58
CA LEU A 40 8.14 -5.02 8.36
C LEU A 40 7.44 -3.84 9.05
N LEU A 41 6.12 -3.77 8.91
CA LEU A 41 5.35 -2.66 9.48
C LEU A 41 5.30 -2.70 11.02
N ARG A 42 5.47 -3.88 11.61
CA ARG A 42 5.55 -4.03 13.07
C ARG A 42 6.93 -3.69 13.62
N SER A 43 7.97 -3.79 12.81
CA SER A 43 9.34 -3.52 13.27
C SER A 43 9.54 -2.03 13.50
N ASP A 44 10.38 -1.66 14.46
CA ASP A 44 10.64 -0.26 14.74
C ASP A 44 11.27 0.49 13.56
N PRO A 45 12.29 -0.07 12.88
CA PRO A 45 12.84 0.62 11.71
C PRO A 45 11.83 0.72 10.57
N GLY A 46 11.05 -0.34 10.33
CA GLY A 46 10.03 -0.33 9.27
C GLY A 46 8.92 0.64 9.55
N LYS A 47 8.43 0.68 10.79
CA LYS A 47 7.37 1.59 11.21
C LYS A 47 7.79 3.05 11.01
N ALA A 48 9.06 3.36 11.27
CA ALA A 48 9.56 4.72 11.10
C ALA A 48 9.79 5.09 9.63
N LYS A 49 10.11 4.11 8.77
CA LYS A 49 10.48 4.36 7.38
C LYS A 49 9.30 4.37 6.41
N ILE A 50 8.26 3.59 6.69
CA ILE A 50 7.13 3.45 5.76
C ILE A 50 6.07 4.51 6.07
N GLY A 51 5.71 5.28 5.04
CA GLY A 51 4.71 6.34 5.16
C GLY A 51 3.41 6.08 4.43
N VAL A 52 3.38 5.07 3.54
CA VAL A 52 2.19 4.68 2.80
C VAL A 52 2.34 3.23 2.36
N VAL A 53 1.22 2.52 2.32
CA VAL A 53 1.19 1.12 1.84
C VAL A 53 0.29 1.05 0.61
N ILE A 54 0.78 0.42 -0.45
CA ILE A 54 0.00 0.14 -1.65
C ILE A 54 -0.12 -1.38 -1.76
N THR A 55 -1.34 -1.90 -1.75
CA THR A 55 -1.57 -3.33 -1.81
C THR A 55 -2.60 -3.70 -2.88
N ASP A 56 -2.44 -4.88 -3.45
CA ASP A 56 -3.47 -5.47 -4.29
C ASP A 56 -4.56 -6.08 -3.40
N HIS A 57 -5.78 -6.21 -3.94
CA HIS A 57 -6.89 -6.82 -3.20
C HIS A 57 -6.79 -8.35 -3.18
N LEU A 58 -6.52 -8.94 -4.34
CA LEU A 58 -6.46 -10.40 -4.47
C LEU A 58 -5.02 -10.89 -4.36
N MET A 59 -4.77 -11.70 -3.34
CA MET A 59 -3.48 -12.35 -3.11
C MET A 59 -3.76 -13.76 -2.59
N PRO A 60 -2.92 -14.77 -2.95
CA PRO A 60 -3.24 -16.16 -2.67
C PRO A 60 -3.27 -16.55 -1.19
N ASP A 61 -2.36 -16.02 -0.38
CA ASP A 61 -2.25 -16.43 1.03
C ASP A 61 -3.15 -15.63 1.94
N MET A 62 -3.32 -14.36 1.64
CA MET A 62 -4.10 -13.45 2.48
C MET A 62 -4.58 -12.32 1.57
N ASP A 63 -5.88 -12.08 1.50
CA ASP A 63 -6.37 -10.99 0.66
C ASP A 63 -6.10 -9.63 1.30
N GLY A 64 -6.35 -8.57 0.52
CA GLY A 64 -6.10 -7.21 0.98
C GLY A 64 -6.91 -6.83 2.20
N VAL A 65 -8.14 -7.33 2.30
CA VAL A 65 -9.01 -7.03 3.46
C VAL A 65 -8.39 -7.54 4.74
N GLU A 66 -7.96 -8.81 4.75
CA GLU A 66 -7.37 -9.40 5.95
C GLU A 66 -6.04 -8.74 6.28
N PHE A 67 -5.24 -8.44 5.27
CA PHE A 67 -3.99 -7.71 5.48
C PHE A 67 -4.25 -6.37 6.17
N VAL A 68 -5.21 -5.58 5.66
CA VAL A 68 -5.51 -4.27 6.24
C VAL A 68 -6.11 -4.39 7.63
N ARG A 69 -6.96 -5.39 7.86
CA ARG A 69 -7.50 -5.64 9.21
C ARG A 69 -6.39 -5.87 10.22
N GLN A 70 -5.43 -6.74 9.88
CA GLN A 70 -4.30 -7.00 10.76
C GLN A 70 -3.43 -5.77 10.96
N LEU A 71 -3.18 -5.03 9.89
CA LEU A 71 -2.42 -3.79 9.98
C LEU A 71 -3.10 -2.80 10.93
N ARG A 72 -4.41 -2.65 10.84
CA ARG A 72 -5.15 -1.70 11.67
C ARG A 72 -5.21 -2.07 13.14
N THR A 73 -4.89 -3.31 13.50
CA THR A 73 -4.79 -3.68 14.92
C THR A 73 -3.61 -3.02 15.62
N PHE A 74 -2.57 -2.65 14.89
CA PHE A 74 -1.39 -2.01 15.50
C PHE A 74 -1.01 -0.68 14.86
N ASN A 75 -1.61 -0.30 13.74
CA ASN A 75 -1.37 1.00 13.11
C ASN A 75 -2.65 1.49 12.44
N ARG A 76 -3.31 2.45 13.08
CA ARG A 76 -4.60 2.98 12.61
C ARG A 76 -4.44 4.09 11.57
N ASP A 77 -3.27 4.71 11.51
CA ASP A 77 -3.10 5.99 10.83
C ASP A 77 -2.36 5.91 9.51
N ILE A 78 -1.57 4.87 9.28
CA ILE A 78 -0.79 4.80 8.05
C ILE A 78 -1.72 4.76 6.83
N PRO A 79 -1.51 5.64 5.84
CA PRO A 79 -2.31 5.61 4.63
C PRO A 79 -2.15 4.28 3.89
N VAL A 80 -3.26 3.72 3.43
CA VAL A 80 -3.27 2.48 2.66
C VAL A 80 -4.05 2.73 1.37
N VAL A 81 -3.43 2.39 0.24
CA VAL A 81 -4.08 2.40 -1.08
C VAL A 81 -4.30 0.96 -1.49
N VAL A 82 -5.55 0.59 -1.74
CA VAL A 82 -5.92 -0.74 -2.23
C VAL A 82 -6.27 -0.65 -3.70
N ILE A 83 -5.65 -1.47 -4.53
CA ILE A 83 -5.90 -1.50 -5.97
C ILE A 83 -6.53 -2.84 -6.32
N SER A 84 -7.68 -2.81 -6.97
CA SER A 84 -8.46 -4.02 -7.24
C SER A 84 -9.05 -4.01 -8.64
N GLY A 85 -9.11 -5.18 -9.27
CA GLY A 85 -9.88 -5.37 -10.49
C GLY A 85 -11.37 -5.56 -10.23
N LEU A 86 -11.79 -5.65 -8.97
CA LEU A 86 -13.18 -5.90 -8.57
C LEU A 86 -13.78 -4.64 -7.96
N PRO A 87 -14.62 -3.88 -8.71
CA PRO A 87 -15.15 -2.60 -8.20
C PRO A 87 -15.95 -2.74 -6.90
N ASP A 88 -16.69 -3.83 -6.76
CA ASP A 88 -17.56 -4.03 -5.61
C ASP A 88 -16.81 -4.41 -4.34
N ALA A 89 -15.51 -4.71 -4.45
CA ALA A 89 -14.72 -5.09 -3.29
C ALA A 89 -14.52 -3.94 -2.31
N ASP A 90 -14.78 -2.70 -2.70
CA ASP A 90 -14.63 -1.54 -1.82
C ASP A 90 -15.46 -1.66 -0.55
N THR A 91 -16.63 -2.31 -0.62
CA THR A 91 -17.50 -2.49 0.54
C THR A 91 -16.85 -3.36 1.62
N GLU A 92 -15.95 -4.26 1.24
CA GLU A 92 -15.26 -5.12 2.19
C GLU A 92 -14.28 -4.36 3.08
N TYR A 93 -13.91 -3.16 2.67
CA TYR A 93 -12.97 -2.31 3.42
C TYR A 93 -13.67 -1.29 4.31
N ALA A 94 -14.99 -1.41 4.49
CA ALA A 94 -15.73 -0.48 5.33
C ALA A 94 -15.15 -0.43 6.74
N GLY A 95 -14.90 0.77 7.25
CA GLY A 95 -14.33 0.97 8.57
C GLY A 95 -12.83 0.80 8.67
N LEU A 96 -12.14 0.45 7.58
CA LEU A 96 -10.70 0.21 7.59
C LEU A 96 -9.86 1.41 7.16
N ASN A 97 -10.51 2.48 6.74
CA ASN A 97 -9.85 3.75 6.38
C ASN A 97 -8.80 3.58 5.29
N VAL A 98 -9.22 3.10 4.13
CA VAL A 98 -8.33 2.92 2.97
C VAL A 98 -8.77 3.82 1.81
N ILE A 99 -7.83 4.08 0.90
CA ILE A 99 -8.12 4.66 -0.40
C ILE A 99 -8.26 3.49 -1.36
N PHE A 100 -9.42 3.33 -1.98
CA PHE A 100 -9.70 2.22 -2.87
C PHE A 100 -9.69 2.70 -4.33
N ARG A 101 -8.97 1.98 -5.19
CA ARG A 101 -8.91 2.29 -6.63
C ARG A 101 -9.15 1.03 -7.44
N VAL A 102 -9.89 1.17 -8.52
CA VAL A 102 -10.18 0.07 -9.44
C VAL A 102 -9.14 0.07 -10.55
N LYS A 103 -8.66 -1.12 -10.93
CA LYS A 103 -7.71 -1.26 -12.05
C LYS A 103 -8.39 -0.88 -13.37
N PRO A 104 -7.66 -0.27 -14.30
CA PRO A 104 -6.25 0.09 -14.19
C PRO A 104 -6.05 1.38 -13.37
N CYS A 105 -5.04 1.37 -12.50
CA CYS A 105 -4.65 2.58 -11.80
C CYS A 105 -3.54 3.24 -12.61
N GLU A 106 -3.82 4.39 -13.17
CA GLU A 106 -2.87 5.07 -14.04
C GLU A 106 -1.64 5.53 -13.25
N PRO A 107 -0.45 5.56 -13.89
CA PRO A 107 0.77 5.97 -13.19
C PRO A 107 0.67 7.33 -12.50
N GLU A 108 0.05 8.31 -13.15
CA GLU A 108 -0.11 9.64 -12.58
C GLU A 108 -0.99 9.62 -11.32
N ASP A 109 -2.04 8.81 -11.33
CA ASP A 109 -2.91 8.67 -10.16
C ASP A 109 -2.16 8.04 -8.99
N LEU A 110 -1.41 6.99 -9.27
CA LEU A 110 -0.62 6.31 -8.25
C LEU A 110 0.41 7.27 -7.64
N ILE A 111 1.13 8.01 -8.48
CA ILE A 111 2.11 8.98 -8.02
C ILE A 111 1.45 10.05 -7.15
N SER A 112 0.32 10.58 -7.60
CA SER A 112 -0.41 11.61 -6.84
C SER A 112 -0.87 11.11 -5.49
N LEU A 113 -1.47 9.92 -5.44
CA LEU A 113 -1.95 9.34 -4.19
C LEU A 113 -0.81 9.13 -3.20
N VAL A 114 0.31 8.60 -3.68
CA VAL A 114 1.47 8.32 -2.83
C VAL A 114 2.08 9.62 -2.31
N LYS A 115 2.28 10.61 -3.16
CA LYS A 115 2.87 11.89 -2.75
C LYS A 115 1.98 12.64 -1.76
N ILE A 116 0.68 12.64 -1.98
CA ILE A 116 -0.27 13.26 -1.04
C ILE A 116 -0.19 12.55 0.31
N ALA A 117 -0.20 11.22 0.32
CA ALA A 117 -0.12 10.46 1.55
C ALA A 117 1.16 10.73 2.32
N LEU A 118 2.30 10.76 1.61
CA LEU A 118 3.59 11.04 2.25
C LEU A 118 3.67 12.48 2.79
N ASN A 119 3.14 13.43 2.05
CA ASN A 119 3.14 14.83 2.47
C ASN A 119 2.22 15.07 3.67
N CYS A 120 1.04 14.45 3.68
CA CYS A 120 0.11 14.56 4.81
C CYS A 120 0.75 14.05 6.09
N ARG A 121 1.48 12.94 6.02
CA ARG A 121 2.19 12.41 7.18
C ARG A 121 3.37 13.28 7.59
N ALA A 122 4.04 13.89 6.62
CA ALA A 122 5.17 14.78 6.90
C ALA A 122 4.73 16.08 7.57
N SER A 123 3.51 16.54 7.26
CA SER A 123 2.98 17.79 7.83
C SER A 123 2.25 17.58 9.16
N ALA A 124 2.00 16.34 9.51
CA ALA A 124 1.40 16.02 10.80
C ALA A 124 2.45 15.96 11.90
#